data_8b558a2744d2af15af8370b4c86edfc9
#
_entry.id   8b558a2744d2af15af8370b4c86edfc9
#
_cell.length_a   1.000
_cell.length_b   1.000
_cell.length_c   1.000
_cell.angle_alpha   90.00
_cell.angle_beta   90.00
_cell.angle_gamma   90.00
#
_symmetry.space_group_name_H-M   'P 1'
#
loop_
_entity.id
_entity.type
_entity.pdbx_description
1 polymer ?
#
loop_
_entity_poly.entity_id
_entity_poly.type
_entity_poly.pdbx_seq_one_letter_code
_entity_poly.pdbx_strand_id
1 'polypeptide(L)'
;GGQVGTLPIIADAGADGVEIRRELLNDEELSHLPSLAFAIDMHNLLVCYSAPEPLCLADGTLNPRLPALLEEARTLKALWLKVSLGHFKDNGVLETLRGWLAASDVPLVVENDQTECGKLAPMLRFKAACHTAHLPVTLTFDTGNWLWVGDEPEEAARQLAPAVSYVHVKAVDRAGDKHRATPPNAENPRWLALLDALPGDVPRGIEFPLEGDDLTAVTRHYVSLLRKEFSDA
;
A
#
# COMPACT_ATOMS: atom_id res chain seq x y z
N GLY A 1 3.05 -23.53 -1.38
CA GLY A 1 3.03 -22.52 -1.91
C GLY A 1 3.58 -21.13 -1.68
N GLY A 2 3.26 -20.44 -0.60
CA GLY A 2 3.71 -19.07 -0.38
C GLY A 2 3.25 -18.09 -1.45
N GLN A 3 3.86 -16.90 -1.47
CA GLN A 3 3.51 -15.85 -2.43
C GLN A 3 3.91 -16.21 -3.86
N VAL A 4 5.00 -16.94 -4.04
CA VAL A 4 5.42 -17.44 -5.36
C VAL A 4 4.32 -18.27 -6.03
N GLY A 5 3.63 -19.10 -5.26
CA GLY A 5 2.54 -19.95 -5.75
C GLY A 5 1.32 -19.18 -6.26
N THR A 6 1.17 -17.91 -5.89
CA THR A 6 0.06 -17.05 -6.35
C THR A 6 0.38 -16.31 -7.64
N LEU A 7 1.64 -16.22 -8.06
CA LEU A 7 2.04 -15.47 -9.25
C LEU A 7 1.34 -15.90 -10.53
N PRO A 8 1.18 -17.21 -10.83
CA PRO A 8 0.43 -17.64 -12.01
C PRO A 8 -1.02 -17.16 -11.99
N ILE A 9 -1.68 -17.21 -10.83
CA ILE A 9 -3.08 -16.77 -10.67
C ILE A 9 -3.18 -15.27 -10.96
N ILE A 10 -2.29 -14.47 -10.40
CA ILE A 10 -2.26 -13.02 -10.56
C ILE A 10 -2.00 -12.64 -12.03
N ALA A 11 -1.03 -13.28 -12.66
CA ALA A 11 -0.69 -13.05 -14.06
C ALA A 11 -1.86 -13.46 -15.00
N ASP A 12 -2.43 -14.65 -14.79
CA ASP A 12 -3.54 -15.14 -15.60
C ASP A 12 -4.83 -14.33 -15.40
N ALA A 13 -4.98 -13.70 -14.25
CA ALA A 13 -6.08 -12.78 -13.97
C ALA A 13 -5.94 -11.42 -14.69
N GLY A 14 -4.80 -11.14 -15.30
CA GLY A 14 -4.55 -9.91 -16.04
C GLY A 14 -4.13 -8.72 -15.20
N ALA A 15 -3.67 -8.94 -13.97
CA ALA A 15 -3.09 -7.89 -13.13
C ALA A 15 -1.78 -7.38 -13.74
N ASP A 16 -1.46 -6.11 -13.52
CA ASP A 16 -0.22 -5.51 -13.99
C ASP A 16 0.96 -5.82 -13.05
N GLY A 17 0.68 -6.08 -11.79
CA GLY A 17 1.72 -6.31 -10.79
C GLY A 17 1.23 -7.04 -9.55
N VAL A 18 2.17 -7.25 -8.63
CA VAL A 18 1.95 -7.91 -7.35
C VAL A 18 2.56 -7.08 -6.22
N GLU A 19 1.87 -7.02 -5.10
CA GLU A 19 2.45 -6.50 -3.86
C GLU A 19 2.97 -7.67 -3.03
N ILE A 20 4.29 -7.72 -2.84
CA ILE A 20 4.92 -8.70 -1.98
C ILE A 20 4.87 -8.19 -0.54
N ARG A 21 4.31 -9.00 0.35
CA ARG A 21 4.19 -8.71 1.77
C ARG A 21 5.31 -9.41 2.52
N ARG A 22 6.19 -8.61 3.15
CA ARG A 22 7.38 -9.12 3.82
C ARG A 22 7.05 -10.11 4.94
N GLU A 23 5.98 -9.86 5.69
CA GLU A 23 5.55 -10.72 6.79
C GLU A 23 5.10 -12.12 6.35
N LEU A 24 4.84 -12.31 5.07
CA LEU A 24 4.48 -13.62 4.51
C LEU A 24 5.68 -14.37 3.92
N LEU A 25 6.86 -13.77 3.91
CA LEU A 25 8.11 -14.42 3.50
C LEU A 25 8.75 -15.10 4.71
N ASN A 26 9.20 -16.33 4.52
CA ASN A 26 10.00 -17.03 5.53
C ASN A 26 11.49 -16.68 5.39
N ASP A 27 12.31 -17.14 6.32
CA ASP A 27 13.75 -16.82 6.35
C ASP A 27 14.49 -17.32 5.09
N GLU A 28 14.08 -18.43 4.53
CA GLU A 28 14.65 -18.96 3.29
C GLU A 28 14.33 -18.04 2.12
N GLU A 29 13.06 -17.62 1.98
CA GLU A 29 12.63 -16.70 0.92
C GLU A 29 13.32 -15.34 1.06
N LEU A 30 13.46 -14.81 2.29
CA LEU A 30 14.18 -13.56 2.55
C LEU A 30 15.67 -13.65 2.21
N SER A 31 16.28 -14.81 2.37
CA SER A 31 17.67 -15.03 1.99
C SER A 31 17.88 -15.24 0.48
N HIS A 32 16.78 -15.42 -0.28
CA HIS A 32 16.80 -15.71 -1.72
C HIS A 32 15.91 -14.74 -2.52
N LEU A 33 15.85 -13.46 -2.13
CA LEU A 33 15.05 -12.44 -2.82
C LEU A 33 15.34 -12.32 -4.33
N PRO A 34 16.57 -12.48 -4.83
CA PRO A 34 16.80 -12.50 -6.27
C PRO A 34 16.02 -13.60 -7.01
N SER A 35 15.80 -14.74 -6.39
CA SER A 35 15.00 -15.84 -6.98
C SER A 35 13.52 -15.45 -7.05
N LEU A 36 12.99 -14.76 -6.03
CA LEU A 36 11.64 -14.25 -6.04
C LEU A 36 11.47 -13.17 -7.12
N ALA A 37 12.42 -12.25 -7.23
CA ALA A 37 12.44 -11.22 -8.27
C ALA A 37 12.41 -11.84 -9.67
N PHE A 38 13.20 -12.88 -9.90
CA PHE A 38 13.23 -13.61 -11.16
C PHE A 38 11.87 -14.26 -11.48
N ALA A 39 11.25 -14.92 -10.49
CA ALA A 39 9.93 -15.53 -10.67
C ALA A 39 8.85 -14.50 -11.04
N ILE A 40 8.86 -13.33 -10.39
CA ILE A 40 7.93 -12.24 -10.70
C ILE A 40 8.15 -11.74 -12.13
N ASP A 41 9.39 -11.53 -12.53
CA ASP A 41 9.74 -11.08 -13.89
C ASP A 41 9.33 -12.10 -14.95
N MET A 42 9.49 -13.39 -14.68
CA MET A 42 9.07 -14.48 -15.57
C MET A 42 7.56 -14.49 -15.83
N HIS A 43 6.76 -13.96 -14.93
CA HIS A 43 5.31 -13.77 -15.09
C HIS A 43 4.94 -12.42 -15.68
N ASN A 44 5.92 -11.60 -16.09
CA ASN A 44 5.74 -10.25 -16.62
C ASN A 44 4.95 -9.33 -15.66
N LEU A 45 5.17 -9.48 -14.36
CA LEU A 45 4.52 -8.68 -13.34
C LEU A 45 5.45 -7.58 -12.83
N LEU A 46 4.90 -6.39 -12.65
CA LEU A 46 5.52 -5.36 -11.82
C LEU A 46 5.46 -5.78 -10.35
N VAL A 47 6.30 -5.21 -9.52
CA VAL A 47 6.30 -5.52 -8.10
C VAL A 47 6.37 -4.26 -7.25
N CYS A 48 5.65 -4.26 -6.14
CA CYS A 48 5.86 -3.34 -5.03
C CYS A 48 6.05 -4.14 -3.74
N TYR A 49 6.71 -3.54 -2.76
CA TYR A 49 7.12 -4.23 -1.53
C TYR A 49 6.50 -3.57 -0.30
N SER A 50 5.81 -4.36 0.51
CA SER A 50 5.17 -3.91 1.74
C SER A 50 5.85 -4.53 2.94
N ALA A 51 6.28 -3.69 3.88
CA ALA A 51 6.82 -4.13 5.16
C ALA A 51 5.86 -3.75 6.30
N PRO A 52 5.60 -4.65 7.26
CA PRO A 52 4.71 -4.41 8.39
C PRO A 52 5.43 -3.63 9.50
N GLU A 53 6.09 -2.55 9.13
CA GLU A 53 6.93 -1.76 10.03
C GLU A 53 6.61 -0.28 9.86
N PRO A 54 6.74 0.51 10.95
CA PRO A 54 6.51 1.94 10.90
C PRO A 54 7.72 2.69 10.38
N LEU A 55 7.48 3.85 9.79
CA LEU A 55 8.54 4.81 9.47
C LEU A 55 9.18 5.35 10.74
N CYS A 56 8.37 5.71 11.72
CA CYS A 56 8.83 6.24 13.01
C CYS A 56 8.49 5.29 14.15
N LEU A 57 9.46 5.06 15.03
CA LEU A 57 9.28 4.26 16.25
C LEU A 57 8.46 5.03 17.30
N ALA A 58 8.09 4.36 18.38
CA ALA A 58 7.24 4.92 19.44
C ALA A 58 7.83 6.19 20.09
N ASP A 59 9.14 6.33 20.13
CA ASP A 59 9.83 7.53 20.64
C ASP A 59 9.91 8.68 19.60
N GLY A 60 9.44 8.46 18.38
CA GLY A 60 9.47 9.43 17.29
C GLY A 60 10.72 9.40 16.42
N THR A 61 11.69 8.56 16.74
CA THR A 61 12.88 8.39 15.90
C THR A 61 12.58 7.57 14.66
N LEU A 62 13.39 7.74 13.60
CA LEU A 62 13.27 6.90 12.41
C LEU A 62 13.56 5.44 12.74
N ASN A 63 12.81 4.55 12.10
CA ASN A 63 13.06 3.13 12.19
C ASN A 63 14.43 2.79 11.57
N PRO A 64 15.40 2.29 12.35
CA PRO A 64 16.74 2.00 11.85
C PRO A 64 16.78 0.83 10.86
N ARG A 65 15.70 0.08 10.72
CA ARG A 65 15.57 -0.99 9.73
C ARG A 65 15.26 -0.48 8.33
N LEU A 66 14.89 0.78 8.17
CA LEU A 66 14.45 1.32 6.88
C LEU A 66 15.49 1.16 5.77
N PRO A 67 16.80 1.43 5.98
CA PRO A 67 17.81 1.19 4.95
C PRO A 67 17.87 -0.27 4.48
N ALA A 68 17.75 -1.23 5.39
CA ALA A 68 17.72 -2.65 5.03
C ALA A 68 16.46 -3.03 4.25
N LEU A 69 15.31 -2.47 4.60
CA LEU A 69 14.06 -2.69 3.87
C LEU A 69 14.11 -2.09 2.45
N LEU A 70 14.72 -0.93 2.29
CA LEU A 70 14.96 -0.32 0.99
C LEU A 70 15.87 -1.19 0.12
N GLU A 71 16.89 -1.82 0.71
CA GLU A 71 17.77 -2.73 0.00
C GLU A 71 17.05 -4.02 -0.43
N GLU A 72 16.18 -4.58 0.43
CA GLU A 72 15.32 -5.70 0.06
C GLU A 72 14.42 -5.33 -1.13
N ALA A 73 13.79 -4.16 -1.07
CA ALA A 73 12.94 -3.65 -2.15
C ALA A 73 13.71 -3.46 -3.45
N ARG A 74 14.94 -2.95 -3.38
CA ARG A 74 15.83 -2.82 -4.53
C ARG A 74 16.15 -4.19 -5.15
N THR A 75 16.45 -5.17 -4.34
CA THR A 75 16.74 -6.54 -4.79
C THR A 75 15.53 -7.16 -5.50
N LEU A 76 14.32 -6.89 -5.03
CA LEU A 76 13.08 -7.31 -5.68
C LEU A 76 12.77 -6.52 -6.94
N LYS A 77 13.49 -5.43 -7.22
CA LYS A 77 13.18 -4.46 -8.29
C LYS A 77 11.81 -3.79 -8.08
N ALA A 78 11.47 -3.55 -6.82
CA ALA A 78 10.20 -2.96 -6.46
C ALA A 78 10.09 -1.50 -6.93
N LEU A 79 8.89 -1.12 -7.37
CA LEU A 79 8.56 0.25 -7.77
C LEU A 79 8.57 1.20 -6.58
N TRP A 80 8.26 0.68 -5.39
CA TRP A 80 8.32 1.40 -4.11
C TRP A 80 8.37 0.42 -2.93
N LEU A 81 8.84 0.94 -1.79
CA LEU A 81 8.67 0.33 -0.47
C LEU A 81 7.50 1.02 0.22
N LYS A 82 6.56 0.26 0.76
CA LYS A 82 5.43 0.74 1.55
C LYS A 82 5.62 0.39 3.03
N VAL A 83 5.49 1.39 3.89
CA VAL A 83 5.51 1.25 5.36
C VAL A 83 4.36 2.06 5.96
N SER A 84 4.02 1.82 7.23
CA SER A 84 3.10 2.68 7.96
C SER A 84 3.82 3.92 8.51
N LEU A 85 3.07 4.92 8.96
CA LEU A 85 3.66 6.16 9.46
C LEU A 85 4.35 5.97 10.83
N GLY A 86 3.70 5.26 11.74
CA GLY A 86 4.15 5.19 13.12
C GLY A 86 4.03 6.55 13.84
N HIS A 87 4.88 6.76 14.83
CA HIS A 87 4.82 7.93 15.72
C HIS A 87 5.61 9.12 15.17
N PHE A 88 5.16 9.68 14.06
CA PHE A 88 5.73 10.91 13.52
C PHE A 88 5.41 12.09 14.45
N LYS A 89 6.45 12.66 15.06
CA LYS A 89 6.30 13.73 16.06
C LYS A 89 6.73 15.10 15.55
N ASP A 90 7.88 15.16 14.89
CA ASP A 90 8.43 16.42 14.41
C ASP A 90 9.28 16.23 13.14
N ASN A 91 9.69 17.37 12.56
CA ASN A 91 10.42 17.40 11.30
C ASN A 91 11.91 17.04 11.43
N GLY A 92 12.43 16.84 12.65
CA GLY A 92 13.85 16.57 12.88
C GLY A 92 14.37 15.29 12.22
N VAL A 93 13.47 14.33 11.95
CA VAL A 93 13.81 13.07 11.29
C VAL A 93 13.94 13.20 9.77
N LEU A 94 13.41 14.27 9.15
CA LEU A 94 13.26 14.35 7.69
C LEU A 94 14.60 14.47 6.97
N GLU A 95 15.59 15.13 7.55
CA GLU A 95 16.92 15.24 6.91
C GLU A 95 17.66 13.90 6.90
N THR A 96 17.58 13.11 7.96
CA THR A 96 18.11 11.74 7.97
C THR A 96 17.38 10.87 6.94
N LEU A 97 16.06 10.98 6.88
CA LEU A 97 15.25 10.26 5.88
C LEU A 97 15.65 10.66 4.45
N ARG A 98 15.87 11.95 4.21
CA ARG A 98 16.35 12.45 2.92
C ARG A 98 17.64 11.75 2.51
N GLY A 99 18.60 11.64 3.42
CA GLY A 99 19.88 10.96 3.18
C GLY A 99 19.70 9.48 2.83
N TRP A 100 18.83 8.79 3.54
CA TRP A 100 18.56 7.37 3.28
C TRP A 100 17.88 7.16 1.92
N LEU A 101 16.93 8.04 1.56
CA LEU A 101 16.25 7.97 0.28
C LEU A 101 17.17 8.35 -0.89
N ALA A 102 18.08 9.31 -0.69
CA ALA A 102 19.07 9.69 -1.71
C ALA A 102 20.05 8.55 -1.99
N ALA A 103 20.33 7.70 -1.01
CA ALA A 103 21.18 6.52 -1.17
C ALA A 103 20.43 5.30 -1.74
N SER A 104 19.14 5.41 -2.00
CA SER A 104 18.29 4.34 -2.50
C SER A 104 17.69 4.72 -3.86
N ASP A 105 17.56 3.73 -4.74
CA ASP A 105 16.85 3.89 -6.03
C ASP A 105 15.33 3.59 -5.89
N VAL A 106 14.88 3.20 -4.70
CA VAL A 106 13.50 2.80 -4.46
C VAL A 106 12.76 3.94 -3.75
N PRO A 107 11.66 4.44 -4.33
CA PRO A 107 10.78 5.40 -3.65
C PRO A 107 10.13 4.81 -2.40
N LEU A 108 9.84 5.68 -1.44
CA LEU A 108 9.09 5.35 -0.22
C LEU A 108 7.67 5.86 -0.32
N VAL A 109 6.71 5.01 0.04
CA VAL A 109 5.31 5.40 0.24
C VAL A 109 4.87 5.04 1.66
N VAL A 110 4.01 5.88 2.23
CA VAL A 110 3.56 5.75 3.62
C VAL A 110 2.05 5.57 3.65
N GLU A 111 1.59 4.51 4.29
CA GLU A 111 0.19 4.12 4.34
C GLU A 111 -0.48 4.49 5.67
N ASN A 112 -1.75 4.90 5.61
CA ASN A 112 -2.64 4.99 6.77
C ASN A 112 -3.02 3.58 7.23
N ASP A 113 -2.59 3.20 8.41
CA ASP A 113 -2.89 1.91 9.00
C ASP A 113 -4.11 1.93 9.95
N GLN A 114 -4.35 0.85 10.66
CA GLN A 114 -5.48 0.71 11.58
C GLN A 114 -5.16 1.15 13.01
N THR A 115 -4.02 1.81 13.24
CA THR A 115 -3.62 2.33 14.54
C THR A 115 -3.92 3.82 14.66
N GLU A 116 -3.82 4.35 15.89
CA GLU A 116 -3.95 5.79 16.14
C GLU A 116 -2.97 6.64 15.31
N CYS A 117 -1.82 6.08 14.93
CA CYS A 117 -0.84 6.74 14.09
C CYS A 117 -1.29 6.88 12.63
N GLY A 118 -2.25 6.07 12.20
CA GLY A 118 -2.85 6.11 10.86
C GLY A 118 -4.04 7.04 10.74
N LYS A 119 -4.38 7.80 11.77
CA LYS A 119 -5.44 8.81 11.70
C LYS A 119 -5.12 9.93 10.71
N LEU A 120 -6.16 10.61 10.26
CA LEU A 120 -6.04 11.72 9.32
C LEU A 120 -5.12 12.84 9.84
N ALA A 121 -5.24 13.22 11.10
CA ALA A 121 -4.43 14.31 11.67
C ALA A 121 -2.92 14.06 11.57
N PRO A 122 -2.36 12.93 12.03
CA PRO A 122 -0.94 12.66 11.84
C PRO A 122 -0.54 12.50 10.37
N MET A 123 -1.37 11.90 9.53
CA MET A 123 -1.10 11.79 8.09
C MET A 123 -1.03 13.18 7.43
N LEU A 124 -1.88 14.11 7.80
CA LEU A 124 -1.84 15.50 7.32
C LEU A 124 -0.58 16.23 7.78
N ARG A 125 -0.17 16.06 9.04
CA ARG A 125 1.08 16.66 9.54
C ARG A 125 2.29 16.15 8.76
N PHE A 126 2.34 14.85 8.51
CA PHE A 126 3.42 14.24 7.73
C PHE A 126 3.42 14.74 6.28
N LYS A 127 2.25 14.78 5.63
CA LYS A 127 2.11 15.35 4.29
C LYS A 127 2.64 16.77 4.21
N ALA A 128 2.23 17.63 5.14
CA ALA A 128 2.66 19.02 5.20
C ALA A 128 4.18 19.15 5.43
N ALA A 129 4.73 18.34 6.32
CA ALA A 129 6.16 18.32 6.62
C ALA A 129 6.99 17.91 5.39
N CYS A 130 6.58 16.88 4.67
CA CYS A 130 7.23 16.44 3.44
C CYS A 130 7.16 17.51 2.35
N HIS A 131 6.01 18.17 2.21
CA HIS A 131 5.84 19.26 1.25
C HIS A 131 6.77 20.43 1.54
N THR A 132 6.82 20.88 2.78
CA THR A 132 7.69 21.99 3.22
C THR A 132 9.16 21.64 3.06
N ALA A 133 9.56 20.41 3.35
CA ALA A 133 10.93 19.94 3.23
C ALA A 133 11.32 19.55 1.79
N HIS A 134 10.40 19.61 0.84
CA HIS A 134 10.58 19.09 -0.52
C HIS A 134 11.08 17.63 -0.55
N LEU A 135 10.56 16.81 0.35
CA LEU A 135 10.90 15.40 0.45
C LEU A 135 9.99 14.58 -0.46
N PRO A 136 10.53 13.74 -1.37
CA PRO A 136 9.72 13.03 -2.37
C PRO A 136 9.06 11.76 -1.81
N VAL A 137 8.41 11.86 -0.66
CA VAL A 137 7.63 10.78 -0.06
C VAL A 137 6.17 11.02 -0.38
N THR A 138 5.51 10.01 -0.91
CA THR A 138 4.09 10.04 -1.23
C THR A 138 3.31 9.07 -0.33
N LEU A 139 1.99 9.06 -0.47
CA LEU A 139 1.12 8.29 0.40
C LEU A 139 0.47 7.13 -0.35
N THR A 140 0.34 6.01 0.34
CA THR A 140 -0.62 4.97 0.00
C THR A 140 -1.91 5.25 0.78
N PHE A 141 -2.99 5.42 0.06
CA PHE A 141 -4.32 5.63 0.64
C PHE A 141 -5.05 4.29 0.69
N ASP A 142 -5.17 3.72 1.88
CA ASP A 142 -6.05 2.58 2.11
C ASP A 142 -7.46 3.10 2.33
N THR A 143 -8.40 2.68 1.49
CA THR A 143 -9.77 3.22 1.48
C THR A 143 -10.55 2.89 2.75
N GLY A 144 -10.30 1.75 3.37
CA GLY A 144 -11.09 1.23 4.46
C GLY A 144 -10.52 1.46 5.86
N ASN A 145 -9.20 1.60 6.00
CA ASN A 145 -8.54 1.69 7.31
C ASN A 145 -9.04 2.86 8.17
N TRP A 146 -9.53 3.92 7.56
CA TRP A 146 -10.08 5.10 8.25
C TRP A 146 -11.17 4.75 9.24
N LEU A 147 -12.01 3.76 8.92
CA LEU A 147 -13.11 3.36 9.81
C LEU A 147 -12.61 2.72 11.11
N TRP A 148 -11.46 2.04 11.09
CA TRP A 148 -10.85 1.46 12.30
C TRP A 148 -10.42 2.53 13.29
N VAL A 149 -10.09 3.72 12.81
CA VAL A 149 -9.58 4.82 13.65
C VAL A 149 -10.61 5.95 13.84
N GLY A 150 -11.83 5.76 13.33
CA GLY A 150 -12.93 6.70 13.53
C GLY A 150 -12.89 7.94 12.63
N ASP A 151 -12.14 7.90 11.53
CA ASP A 151 -12.09 8.97 10.54
C ASP A 151 -12.98 8.66 9.33
N GLU A 152 -13.44 9.70 8.65
CA GLU A 152 -14.25 9.58 7.44
C GLU A 152 -13.38 9.45 6.19
N PRO A 153 -13.52 8.33 5.42
CA PRO A 153 -12.72 8.11 4.22
C PRO A 153 -12.84 9.23 3.18
N GLU A 154 -14.03 9.80 3.00
CA GLU A 154 -14.30 10.86 2.03
C GLU A 154 -13.58 12.15 2.39
N GLU A 155 -13.56 12.52 3.67
CA GLU A 155 -12.82 13.68 4.14
C GLU A 155 -11.30 13.46 4.01
N ALA A 156 -10.82 12.26 4.34
CA ALA A 156 -9.43 11.91 4.18
C ALA A 156 -9.00 11.98 2.70
N ALA A 157 -9.82 11.47 1.79
CA ALA A 157 -9.56 11.55 0.35
C ALA A 157 -9.47 13.00 -0.13
N ARG A 158 -10.41 13.83 0.28
CA ARG A 158 -10.42 15.25 -0.10
C ARG A 158 -9.14 15.97 0.32
N GLN A 159 -8.62 15.66 1.50
CA GLN A 159 -7.44 16.34 2.03
C GLN A 159 -6.10 15.73 1.60
N LEU A 160 -6.05 14.43 1.34
CA LEU A 160 -4.80 13.71 1.05
C LEU A 160 -4.57 13.44 -0.44
N ALA A 161 -5.61 13.53 -1.29
CA ALA A 161 -5.53 13.15 -2.70
C ALA A 161 -4.29 13.69 -3.44
N PRO A 162 -3.88 14.97 -3.29
CA PRO A 162 -2.71 15.48 -4.01
C PRO A 162 -1.39 14.78 -3.69
N ALA A 163 -1.29 14.09 -2.56
CA ALA A 163 -0.08 13.39 -2.14
C ALA A 163 -0.15 11.87 -2.37
N VAL A 164 -1.28 11.35 -2.85
CA VAL A 164 -1.49 9.91 -3.03
C VAL A 164 -0.89 9.44 -4.35
N SER A 165 -0.04 8.42 -4.28
CA SER A 165 0.56 7.77 -5.46
C SER A 165 0.18 6.30 -5.61
N TYR A 166 -0.50 5.73 -4.62
CA TYR A 166 -0.94 4.34 -4.62
C TYR A 166 -2.23 4.21 -3.79
N VAL A 167 -3.19 3.44 -4.26
CA VAL A 167 -4.45 3.23 -3.56
C VAL A 167 -4.62 1.76 -3.21
N HIS A 168 -4.75 1.44 -1.93
CA HIS A 168 -5.22 0.15 -1.45
C HIS A 168 -6.74 0.17 -1.39
N VAL A 169 -7.37 -0.72 -2.14
CA VAL A 169 -8.83 -0.78 -2.25
C VAL A 169 -9.38 -1.89 -1.39
N LYS A 170 -10.26 -1.55 -0.48
CA LYS A 170 -11.15 -2.47 0.23
C LYS A 170 -12.44 -1.77 0.59
N ALA A 171 -13.53 -2.53 0.64
CA ALA A 171 -14.74 -2.14 1.34
C ALA A 171 -14.67 -2.61 2.79
N VAL A 172 -15.54 -2.09 3.63
CA VAL A 172 -15.60 -2.45 5.04
C VAL A 172 -17.03 -2.70 5.44
N ASP A 173 -17.29 -3.87 6.01
CA ASP A 173 -18.55 -4.21 6.65
C ASP A 173 -18.39 -4.26 8.16
N ARG A 174 -19.48 -4.04 8.87
CA ARG A 174 -19.51 -4.27 10.30
C ARG A 174 -20.02 -5.68 10.60
N ALA A 175 -19.25 -6.41 11.41
CA ALA A 175 -19.62 -7.70 11.96
C ALA A 175 -19.71 -7.56 13.48
N GLY A 176 -20.90 -7.20 13.98
CA GLY A 176 -21.08 -6.78 15.37
C GLY A 176 -20.34 -5.47 15.65
N ASP A 177 -19.47 -5.48 16.66
CA ASP A 177 -18.65 -4.32 17.01
C ASP A 177 -17.29 -4.25 16.27
N LYS A 178 -17.05 -5.17 15.34
CA LYS A 178 -15.80 -5.26 14.60
C LYS A 178 -15.97 -4.82 13.15
N HIS A 179 -14.94 -4.19 12.60
CA HIS A 179 -14.81 -3.93 11.18
C HIS A 179 -14.20 -5.14 10.48
N ARG A 180 -14.61 -5.38 9.24
CA ARG A 180 -14.09 -6.46 8.40
C ARG A 180 -13.89 -5.97 6.98
N ALA A 181 -12.71 -6.25 6.41
CA ALA A 181 -12.44 -5.97 5.01
C ALA A 181 -13.26 -6.90 4.11
N THR A 182 -13.89 -6.31 3.10
CA THR A 182 -14.72 -7.02 2.11
C THR A 182 -14.46 -6.49 0.71
N PRO A 183 -14.79 -7.27 -0.34
CA PRO A 183 -14.75 -6.75 -1.70
C PRO A 183 -15.74 -5.61 -1.90
N PRO A 184 -15.37 -4.55 -2.63
CA PRO A 184 -16.34 -3.55 -3.07
C PRO A 184 -17.34 -4.16 -4.05
N ASN A 185 -18.60 -3.75 -3.95
CA ASN A 185 -19.67 -4.24 -4.81
C ASN A 185 -20.72 -3.16 -5.07
N ALA A 186 -21.67 -3.46 -5.98
CA ALA A 186 -22.72 -2.51 -6.35
C ALA A 186 -23.75 -2.27 -5.23
N GLU A 187 -23.86 -3.14 -4.23
CA GLU A 187 -24.78 -2.99 -3.10
C GLU A 187 -24.29 -1.93 -2.11
N ASN A 188 -22.98 -1.69 -2.08
CA ASN A 188 -22.38 -0.61 -1.30
C ASN A 188 -21.49 0.26 -2.21
N PRO A 189 -22.09 1.16 -2.98
CA PRO A 189 -21.38 1.96 -3.98
C PRO A 189 -20.41 2.98 -3.38
N ARG A 190 -20.45 3.24 -2.08
CA ARG A 190 -19.58 4.17 -1.37
C ARG A 190 -18.10 3.94 -1.69
N TRP A 191 -17.67 2.69 -1.68
CA TRP A 191 -16.26 2.33 -1.84
C TRP A 191 -15.75 2.54 -3.25
N LEU A 192 -16.57 2.29 -4.26
CA LEU A 192 -16.24 2.59 -5.66
C LEU A 192 -16.29 4.09 -5.91
N ALA A 193 -17.28 4.79 -5.36
CA ALA A 193 -17.40 6.24 -5.49
C ALA A 193 -16.22 6.99 -4.82
N LEU A 194 -15.67 6.44 -3.75
CA LEU A 194 -14.49 7.01 -3.10
C LEU A 194 -13.28 7.10 -4.03
N LEU A 195 -13.14 6.15 -4.97
CA LEU A 195 -12.06 6.16 -5.94
C LEU A 195 -12.10 7.38 -6.86
N ASP A 196 -13.27 7.96 -7.12
CA ASP A 196 -13.42 9.17 -7.93
C ASP A 196 -12.82 10.41 -7.24
N ALA A 197 -12.71 10.39 -5.91
CA ALA A 197 -12.09 11.47 -5.12
C ALA A 197 -10.57 11.32 -5.01
N LEU A 198 -10.00 10.24 -5.52
CA LEU A 198 -8.58 9.93 -5.50
C LEU A 198 -7.99 10.07 -6.92
N PRO A 199 -6.65 10.21 -7.06
CA PRO A 199 -6.04 10.28 -8.38
C PRO A 199 -6.40 9.07 -9.24
N GLY A 200 -6.85 9.30 -10.47
CA GLY A 200 -7.27 8.25 -11.40
C GLY A 200 -6.13 7.58 -12.15
N ASP A 201 -4.94 8.15 -12.13
CA ASP A 201 -3.75 7.73 -12.87
C ASP A 201 -2.73 6.97 -12.02
N VAL A 202 -3.09 6.62 -10.78
CA VAL A 202 -2.20 5.89 -9.87
C VAL A 202 -2.59 4.40 -9.79
N PRO A 203 -1.62 3.51 -9.47
CA PRO A 203 -1.90 2.10 -9.27
C PRO A 203 -2.92 1.85 -8.15
N ARG A 204 -3.72 0.81 -8.33
CA ARG A 204 -4.70 0.31 -7.36
C ARG A 204 -4.35 -1.11 -6.96
N GLY A 205 -4.28 -1.36 -5.66
CA GLY A 205 -4.03 -2.68 -5.08
C GLY A 205 -5.27 -3.26 -4.42
N ILE A 206 -5.52 -4.54 -4.67
CA ILE A 206 -6.58 -5.29 -4.01
C ILE A 206 -6.16 -5.61 -2.58
N GLU A 207 -6.92 -5.14 -1.59
CA GLU A 207 -6.64 -5.35 -0.16
C GLU A 207 -7.87 -5.94 0.55
N PHE A 208 -8.56 -6.85 -0.10
CA PHE A 208 -9.68 -7.59 0.48
C PHE A 208 -9.55 -9.08 0.16
N PRO A 209 -10.16 -9.97 0.94
CA PRO A 209 -10.13 -11.41 0.69
C PRO A 209 -10.71 -11.75 -0.68
N LEU A 210 -10.01 -12.60 -1.42
CA LEU A 210 -10.47 -13.19 -2.68
C LEU A 210 -10.89 -14.62 -2.39
N GLU A 211 -12.17 -14.90 -2.46
CA GLU A 211 -12.78 -16.17 -2.12
C GLU A 211 -13.55 -16.74 -3.32
N GLY A 212 -13.45 -18.03 -3.54
CA GLY A 212 -14.16 -18.74 -4.59
C GLY A 212 -13.42 -20.02 -5.01
N ASP A 213 -14.11 -20.86 -5.74
CA ASP A 213 -13.55 -22.13 -6.23
C ASP A 213 -12.50 -21.91 -7.33
N ASP A 214 -12.67 -20.88 -8.14
CA ASP A 214 -11.73 -20.45 -9.18
C ASP A 214 -11.12 -19.10 -8.82
N LEU A 215 -9.97 -19.12 -8.16
CA LEU A 215 -9.30 -17.89 -7.71
C LEU A 215 -8.83 -17.02 -8.87
N THR A 216 -8.48 -17.60 -10.00
CA THR A 216 -8.10 -16.82 -11.20
C THR A 216 -9.30 -16.04 -11.72
N ALA A 217 -10.47 -16.66 -11.83
CA ALA A 217 -11.69 -16.00 -12.28
C ALA A 217 -12.13 -14.88 -11.31
N VAL A 218 -12.08 -15.14 -9.99
CA VAL A 218 -12.41 -14.15 -8.96
C VAL A 218 -11.46 -12.96 -9.03
N THR A 219 -10.16 -13.22 -9.09
CA THR A 219 -9.15 -12.17 -9.19
C THR A 219 -9.34 -11.35 -10.48
N ARG A 220 -9.57 -11.98 -11.60
CA ARG A 220 -9.84 -11.31 -12.89
C ARG A 220 -11.05 -10.40 -12.80
N HIS A 221 -12.11 -10.83 -12.13
CA HIS A 221 -13.31 -10.02 -11.93
C HIS A 221 -12.96 -8.70 -11.22
N TYR A 222 -12.23 -8.75 -10.12
CA TYR A 222 -11.88 -7.55 -9.35
C TYR A 222 -10.80 -6.70 -10.02
N VAL A 223 -9.84 -7.29 -10.69
CA VAL A 223 -8.89 -6.55 -11.53
C VAL A 223 -9.63 -5.75 -12.60
N SER A 224 -10.58 -6.38 -13.27
CA SER A 224 -11.41 -5.71 -14.28
C SER A 224 -12.30 -4.62 -13.69
N LEU A 225 -12.89 -4.87 -12.53
CA LEU A 225 -13.73 -3.89 -11.82
C LEU A 225 -12.94 -2.62 -11.50
N LEU A 226 -11.75 -2.76 -10.90
CA LEU A 226 -10.92 -1.63 -10.52
C LEU A 226 -10.30 -0.89 -11.71
N ARG A 227 -10.16 -1.57 -12.86
CA ARG A 227 -9.64 -0.98 -14.09
C ARG A 227 -10.70 -0.20 -14.88
N LYS A 228 -11.95 -0.63 -14.86
CA LYS A 228 -13.05 -0.03 -15.66
C LYS A 228 -13.31 1.43 -15.33
N GLU A 229 -13.07 1.87 -14.11
CA GLU A 229 -13.29 3.25 -13.70
C GLU A 229 -12.32 4.25 -14.36
N PHE A 230 -11.28 3.77 -15.05
CA PHE A 230 -10.41 4.61 -15.86
C PHE A 230 -10.93 4.84 -17.28
N SER A 231 -11.89 4.02 -17.73
CA SER A 231 -12.35 4.01 -19.13
C SER A 231 -13.51 4.96 -19.40
N ASP A 232 -14.16 5.45 -18.34
CA ASP A 232 -15.35 6.31 -18.41
C ASP A 232 -15.06 7.79 -18.10
N ALA A 233 -13.77 8.19 -18.06
CA ALA A 233 -13.33 9.57 -17.80
C ALA A 233 -12.98 10.29 -19.11
#